data_ce783c60109c0c0dafdcb4cb73f2eb97
#
_entry.id   ce783c60109c0c0dafdcb4cb73f2eb97
#
_cell.length_a   1.000
_cell.length_b   1.000
_cell.length_c   1.000
_cell.angle_alpha   90.00
_cell.angle_beta   90.00
_cell.angle_gamma   90.00
#
_symmetry.space_group_name_H-M   'P 1'
#
loop_
_entity.id
_entity.type
_entity.pdbx_description
1 polymer ?
#
loop_
_entity_poly.entity_id
_entity_poly.type
_entity_poly.pdbx_seq_one_letter_code
_entity_poly.pdbx_strand_id
1 'polypeptide(L)' 'MVLIVEGNKEEVAINDKEIVERVSYFVKLGLSQKDAINVVSEEFNVNKNYIKKLVF' A
#
# COMPACT_ATOMS: atom_id res chain seq x y z
N MET A 1 -15.17 24.61 8.86
CA MET A 1 -14.76 24.13 8.76
C MET A 1 -14.18 23.57 8.81
N VAL A 2 -13.98 23.31 8.90
CA VAL A 2 -13.30 22.67 8.88
C VAL A 2 -12.90 22.05 8.65
N LEU A 3 -12.80 21.73 8.49
CA LEU A 3 -12.34 21.03 8.30
C LEU A 3 -11.69 20.65 7.89
N ILE A 4 -11.56 20.59 7.59
CA ILE A 4 -10.95 20.21 7.21
C ILE A 4 -10.12 19.72 7.32
N VAL A 5 -9.97 20.02 7.33
CA VAL A 5 -8.96 19.55 7.54
C VAL A 5 -8.70 18.38 7.77
N GLU A 6 -9.30 17.93 8.11
CA GLU A 6 -9.16 16.77 8.37
C GLU A 6 -8.67 16.03 7.48
N GLY A 7 -8.90 16.18 6.60
CA GLY A 7 -8.49 15.30 5.64
C GLY A 7 -7.08 15.27 5.41
N ASN A 8 -6.41 16.26 5.62
CA ASN A 8 -5.12 16.22 5.16
C ASN A 8 -4.25 15.34 5.88
N LYS A 9 -4.54 14.98 7.04
CA LYS A 9 -3.63 14.16 7.65
C LYS A 9 -3.57 12.84 7.08
N GLU A 10 -4.60 12.39 6.47
CA GLU A 10 -4.51 11.09 5.99
C GLU A 10 -3.57 10.95 4.91
N GLU A 11 -3.25 11.97 4.22
CA GLU A 11 -2.36 11.77 3.16
C GLU A 11 -0.99 11.48 3.64
N VAL A 12 -0.67 11.75 4.85
CA VAL A 12 0.63 11.47 5.27
C VAL A 12 0.81 10.08 5.68
N ALA A 13 -0.18 9.42 6.12
CA ALA A 13 0.00 8.11 6.69
C ALA A 13 -0.33 7.05 5.69
N ILE A 14 0.65 6.27 5.31
CA ILE A 14 0.41 5.09 4.54
C ILE A 14 0.24 3.96 5.51
N ASN A 15 -0.95 3.39 5.55
CA ASN A 15 -1.24 2.33 6.49
C ASN A 15 -0.72 1.01 6.00
N ASP A 16 -0.18 0.21 6.91
CA ASP A 16 0.23 -1.13 6.56
C ASP A 16 -0.93 -1.89 5.96
N LYS A 17 -2.10 -1.67 6.51
CA LYS A 17 -3.28 -2.35 6.03
C LYS A 17 -3.54 -2.03 4.57
N GLU A 18 -3.40 -0.78 4.19
CA GLU A 18 -3.63 -0.41 2.79
C GLU A 18 -2.63 -1.07 1.88
N ILE A 19 -1.39 -1.16 2.31
CA ILE A 19 -0.37 -1.81 1.50
C ILE A 19 -0.73 -3.27 1.28
N VAL A 20 -1.10 -3.95 2.35
CA VAL A 20 -1.45 -5.36 2.26
C VAL A 20 -2.67 -5.54 1.36
N GLU A 21 -3.64 -4.69 1.51
CA GLU A 21 -4.84 -4.79 0.69
C GLU A 21 -4.53 -4.58 -0.77
N ARG A 22 -3.66 -3.65 -1.07
CA ARG A 22 -3.31 -3.39 -2.46
C ARG A 22 -2.57 -4.58 -3.05
N VAL A 23 -1.66 -5.17 -2.30
CA VAL A 23 -0.96 -6.34 -2.78
C VAL A 23 -1.95 -7.46 -3.06
N SER A 24 -2.88 -7.67 -2.14
CA SER A 24 -3.88 -8.70 -2.32
C SER A 24 -4.73 -8.43 -3.56
N TYR A 25 -5.08 -7.17 -3.77
CA TYR A 25 -5.86 -6.79 -4.92
C TYR A 25 -5.16 -7.17 -6.23
N PHE A 26 -3.89 -6.84 -6.33
CA PHE A 26 -3.14 -7.15 -7.53
C PHE A 26 -2.99 -8.65 -7.74
N VAL A 27 -2.83 -9.38 -6.66
CA VAL A 27 -2.74 -10.83 -6.78
C VAL A 27 -4.06 -11.38 -7.31
N LYS A 28 -5.16 -10.81 -6.87
CA LYS A 28 -6.47 -11.23 -7.37
C LYS A 28 -6.62 -10.96 -8.85
N LEU A 29 -5.99 -9.91 -9.33
CA LEU A 29 -6.05 -9.57 -10.74
C LEU A 29 -5.24 -10.53 -11.60
N GLY A 30 -4.43 -11.35 -10.98
CA GLY A 30 -3.63 -12.30 -11.75
C GLY A 30 -2.15 -12.09 -11.63
N LEU A 31 -1.72 -11.08 -10.92
CA LEU A 31 -0.30 -10.87 -10.74
C LEU A 31 0.24 -11.82 -9.70
N SER A 32 1.51 -12.16 -9.82
CA SER A 32 2.12 -12.97 -8.79
C SER A 32 2.41 -12.09 -7.59
N GLN A 33 2.67 -12.72 -6.47
CA GLN A 33 2.93 -11.98 -5.25
C GLN A 33 4.12 -11.05 -5.42
N LYS A 34 5.15 -11.53 -6.09
CA LYS A 34 6.31 -10.70 -6.34
C LYS A 34 5.97 -9.48 -7.17
N ASP A 35 5.20 -9.71 -8.22
CA ASP A 35 4.82 -8.60 -9.08
C ASP A 35 3.96 -7.60 -8.31
N ALA A 36 3.03 -8.10 -7.53
CA ALA A 36 2.18 -7.23 -6.75
C ALA A 36 3.02 -6.37 -5.79
N ILE A 37 3.98 -7.00 -5.13
CA ILE A 37 4.83 -6.26 -4.21
C ILE A 37 5.62 -5.20 -4.97
N ASN A 38 6.12 -5.55 -6.14
CA ASN A 38 6.86 -4.61 -6.96
C ASN A 38 6.02 -3.39 -7.28
N VAL A 39 4.83 -3.62 -7.78
CA VAL A 39 3.96 -2.53 -8.20
C VAL A 39 3.60 -1.66 -7.00
N VAL A 40 3.23 -2.28 -5.90
CA VAL A 40 2.85 -1.51 -4.72
C VAL A 40 4.03 -0.74 -4.19
N SER A 41 5.20 -1.34 -4.21
CA SER A 41 6.39 -0.66 -3.74
C SER A 41 6.63 0.62 -4.52
N GLU A 42 6.46 0.56 -5.82
CA GLU A 42 6.66 1.76 -6.63
C GLU A 42 5.52 2.74 -6.47
N GLU A 43 4.32 2.24 -6.36
CA GLU A 43 3.17 3.11 -6.25
C GLU A 43 3.20 3.90 -4.96
N PHE A 44 3.51 3.23 -3.87
CA PHE A 44 3.53 3.86 -2.56
C PHE A 44 4.89 4.40 -2.20
N ASN A 45 5.89 4.11 -3.03
CA ASN A 45 7.25 4.56 -2.77
C ASN A 45 7.76 4.00 -1.44
N VAL A 46 7.50 2.73 -1.21
CA VAL A 46 7.97 2.07 0.01
C VAL A 46 8.91 0.96 -0.37
N ASN A 47 9.68 0.52 0.61
CA ASN A 47 10.65 -0.54 0.41
C ASN A 47 9.94 -1.87 0.18
N LYS A 48 10.44 -2.63 -0.78
CA LYS A 48 9.87 -3.94 -1.05
C LYS A 48 9.99 -4.86 0.15
N ASN A 49 11.11 -4.78 0.84
CA ASN A 49 11.29 -5.62 2.02
C ASN A 49 10.25 -5.30 3.08
N TYR A 50 9.89 -4.05 3.19
CA TYR A 50 8.87 -3.67 4.15
C TYR A 50 7.54 -4.32 3.79
N ILE A 51 7.20 -4.29 2.51
CA ILE A 51 5.94 -4.89 2.08
C ILE A 51 5.97 -6.39 2.29
N LYS A 52 7.11 -7.01 2.00
CA LYS A 52 7.22 -8.45 2.22
C LYS A 52 6.96 -8.81 3.67
N LYS A 53 7.46 -8.01 4.58
CA LYS A 53 7.23 -8.27 5.99
C LYS A 53 5.76 -8.21 6.33
N LEU A 54 5.04 -7.34 5.65
CA LEU A 54 3.63 -7.19 5.95
C LEU A 54 2.79 -8.33 5.42
N VAL A 55 3.15 -8.87 4.27
CA VAL A 55 2.34 -9.90 3.63
C VAL A 55 2.87 -11.30 3.90
N PHE A 56 4.05 -11.43 4.35
CA PHE A 56 4.62 -12.70 4.75
C PHE A 56 4.77 -12.73 6.26
#